data_29edf8412ff4bcda79d1b0ec171a0ce8
#
_entry.id   29edf8412ff4bcda79d1b0ec171a0ce8
#
_cell.length_a   1.000
_cell.length_b   1.000
_cell.length_c   1.000
_cell.angle_alpha   90.00
_cell.angle_beta   90.00
_cell.angle_gamma   90.00
#
_symmetry.space_group_name_H-M   'P 1'
#
loop_
_entity.id
_entity.type
_entity.pdbx_description
1 polymer ?
#
loop_
_entity_poly.entity_id
_entity_poly.type
_entity_poly.pdbx_seq_one_letter_code
_entity_poly.pdbx_strand_id
1 'polypeptide(L)'
;MKYQYHDLHSSQFEDLVIGICEELLGIGVQGFTNGADGGRDARFEGTAQVFPSTQKPWDGITIIQAKHTSGISRAFSESDFFGNDSAQIDKEIVKVKKLYDNNELDNYMLFANRKLSANKNEEICKKIASETGLSTENIHLFGIDDMERYLKKFPSAIESANLDVLDEPLKLTPEELAEIIEIFAKDNTTYPSIDELDNVKEIKRKEFPQKNIDNMLSDAYAKIIKNHMFKDGHYDEITNFLNHPSNEELKRLYEETVEEFKIKILIHKGNYESFEKILDYMYNRLISRDPDLRKNKRKTRVFLHYMYYFCDIG
;
A
#
# COMPACT_ATOMS: atom_id res chain seq x y z
N MET A 1 -1.31 -8.80 -16.12
CA MET A 1 -1.10 -8.49 -14.69
C MET A 1 -2.47 -8.28 -14.07
N LYS A 2 -2.80 -9.03 -13.03
CA LYS A 2 -4.12 -8.98 -12.38
C LYS A 2 -4.17 -7.94 -11.26
N TYR A 3 -3.02 -7.73 -10.58
CA TYR A 3 -2.91 -6.81 -9.46
C TYR A 3 -1.95 -5.67 -9.77
N GLN A 4 -2.21 -4.49 -9.20
CA GLN A 4 -1.34 -3.31 -9.34
C GLN A 4 -0.38 -3.27 -8.16
N TYR A 5 0.67 -4.08 -8.21
CA TYR A 5 1.64 -4.22 -7.12
C TYR A 5 2.38 -2.92 -6.78
N HIS A 6 2.47 -1.98 -7.71
CA HIS A 6 3.09 -0.67 -7.48
C HIS A 6 2.25 0.26 -6.61
N ASP A 7 0.93 -0.01 -6.47
CA ASP A 7 0.01 0.73 -5.61
C ASP A 7 -0.05 0.17 -4.18
N LEU A 8 0.66 -0.92 -3.90
CA LEU A 8 0.69 -1.50 -2.56
C LEU A 8 1.64 -0.69 -1.67
N HIS A 9 1.28 -0.55 -0.40
CA HIS A 9 2.27 -0.14 0.60
C HIS A 9 3.33 -1.25 0.78
N SER A 10 4.58 -0.87 1.13
CA SER A 10 5.67 -1.86 1.30
C SER A 10 5.31 -2.97 2.30
N SER A 11 4.67 -2.62 3.42
CA SER A 11 4.21 -3.61 4.41
C SER A 11 3.15 -4.55 3.84
N GLN A 12 2.24 -4.06 3.01
CA GLN A 12 1.23 -4.90 2.35
C GLN A 12 1.87 -5.84 1.33
N PHE A 13 2.92 -5.38 0.64
CA PHE A 13 3.70 -6.25 -0.25
C PHE A 13 4.48 -7.31 0.54
N GLU A 14 5.03 -6.97 1.70
CA GLU A 14 5.67 -7.92 2.62
C GLU A 14 4.66 -8.97 3.13
N ASP A 15 3.46 -8.56 3.56
CA ASP A 15 2.38 -9.48 3.98
C ASP A 15 1.99 -10.44 2.85
N LEU A 16 1.92 -9.95 1.60
CA LEU A 16 1.67 -10.79 0.43
C LEU A 16 2.76 -11.83 0.21
N VAL A 17 4.02 -11.43 0.32
CA VAL A 17 5.18 -12.34 0.19
C VAL A 17 5.16 -13.37 1.30
N ILE A 18 4.88 -12.98 2.55
CA ILE A 18 4.74 -13.91 3.68
C ILE A 18 3.64 -14.93 3.40
N GLY A 19 2.44 -14.49 2.99
CA GLY A 19 1.33 -15.40 2.65
C GLY A 19 1.68 -16.39 1.54
N ILE A 20 2.40 -15.98 0.50
CA ILE A 20 2.90 -16.90 -0.53
C ILE A 20 3.91 -17.89 0.08
N CYS A 21 4.82 -17.43 0.94
CA CYS A 21 5.83 -18.26 1.55
C CYS A 21 5.24 -19.27 2.56
N GLU A 22 4.18 -18.93 3.28
CA GLU A 22 3.44 -19.86 4.15
C GLU A 22 2.89 -21.05 3.37
N GLU A 23 2.38 -20.81 2.17
CA GLU A 23 1.88 -21.87 1.27
C GLU A 23 3.03 -22.72 0.67
N LEU A 24 4.21 -22.15 0.45
CA LEU A 24 5.36 -22.83 -0.15
C LEU A 24 6.20 -23.60 0.87
N LEU A 25 6.45 -22.98 2.03
CA LEU A 25 7.37 -23.46 3.05
C LEU A 25 6.63 -24.07 4.25
N GLY A 26 5.46 -23.54 4.60
CA GLY A 26 4.65 -23.94 5.74
C GLY A 26 4.33 -22.78 6.69
N ILE A 27 3.37 -23.00 7.57
CA ILE A 27 2.85 -21.97 8.51
C ILE A 27 3.88 -21.44 9.53
N GLY A 28 5.07 -22.03 9.58
CA GLY A 28 6.17 -21.60 10.45
C GLY A 28 6.96 -20.40 9.91
N VAL A 29 6.55 -19.79 8.81
CA VAL A 29 7.17 -18.56 8.30
C VAL A 29 6.95 -17.43 9.31
N GLN A 30 8.04 -16.80 9.76
CA GLN A 30 8.01 -15.68 10.69
C GLN A 30 8.32 -14.39 9.94
N GLY A 31 7.34 -13.49 9.86
CA GLY A 31 7.54 -12.12 9.38
C GLY A 31 8.17 -11.24 10.47
N PHE A 32 9.00 -10.28 10.07
CA PHE A 32 9.59 -9.29 10.94
C PHE A 32 9.04 -7.90 10.64
N THR A 33 8.79 -7.11 11.68
CA THR A 33 8.39 -5.70 11.51
C THR A 33 9.60 -4.85 11.14
N ASN A 34 9.39 -3.81 10.33
CA ASN A 34 10.45 -2.88 9.92
C ASN A 34 11.26 -2.37 11.13
N GLY A 35 12.56 -2.69 11.19
CA GLY A 35 13.46 -2.34 12.27
C GLY A 35 14.92 -2.68 11.97
N ALA A 36 15.77 -2.74 13.00
CA ALA A 36 17.19 -3.03 12.88
C ALA A 36 17.51 -4.54 12.71
N ASP A 37 16.69 -5.28 12.01
CA ASP A 37 16.62 -6.75 11.97
C ASP A 37 17.64 -7.40 11.01
N GLY A 38 18.68 -6.68 10.61
CA GLY A 38 19.72 -7.20 9.72
C GLY A 38 19.28 -7.41 8.27
N GLY A 39 18.11 -6.84 7.87
CA GLY A 39 17.62 -6.85 6.48
C GLY A 39 16.92 -8.16 6.09
N ARG A 40 16.18 -8.74 7.01
CA ARG A 40 15.31 -9.90 6.79
C ARG A 40 13.86 -9.44 6.90
N ASP A 41 13.03 -9.71 5.90
CA ASP A 41 11.60 -9.42 5.97
C ASP A 41 10.85 -10.62 6.56
N ALA A 42 11.31 -11.86 6.26
CA ALA A 42 10.82 -13.05 6.94
C ALA A 42 11.89 -14.17 7.01
N ARG A 43 11.65 -15.16 7.89
CA ARG A 43 12.47 -16.34 8.09
C ARG A 43 11.60 -17.58 8.25
N PHE A 44 12.06 -18.68 7.72
CA PHE A 44 11.53 -20.02 7.97
C PHE A 44 12.68 -20.94 8.36
N GLU A 45 12.42 -21.89 9.27
CA GLU A 45 13.38 -22.93 9.64
C GLU A 45 12.68 -24.28 9.67
N GLY A 46 13.20 -25.23 8.87
CA GLY A 46 12.65 -26.56 8.75
C GLY A 46 12.67 -27.06 7.32
N THR A 47 11.91 -28.13 7.07
CA THR A 47 11.72 -28.69 5.74
C THR A 47 10.53 -28.03 5.07
N ALA A 48 10.73 -27.43 3.89
CA ALA A 48 9.69 -26.78 3.12
C ALA A 48 8.56 -27.73 2.72
N GLN A 49 7.34 -27.26 2.71
CA GLN A 49 6.17 -28.10 2.45
C GLN A 49 6.12 -28.59 0.98
N VAL A 50 6.32 -27.67 0.03
CA VAL A 50 6.20 -27.98 -1.41
C VAL A 50 7.28 -27.34 -2.29
N PHE A 51 8.23 -26.60 -1.73
CA PHE A 51 9.19 -25.83 -2.50
C PHE A 51 10.62 -26.38 -2.41
N PRO A 52 11.39 -26.45 -3.50
CA PRO A 52 11.01 -26.17 -4.89
C PRO A 52 10.17 -27.28 -5.52
N SER A 53 10.11 -28.46 -4.89
CA SER A 53 9.23 -29.57 -5.25
C SER A 53 8.89 -30.43 -4.04
N THR A 54 7.77 -31.13 -4.08
CA THR A 54 7.37 -32.08 -3.02
C THR A 54 8.30 -33.29 -2.90
N GLN A 55 9.08 -33.60 -3.93
CA GLN A 55 10.01 -34.73 -3.91
C GLN A 55 11.40 -34.38 -3.37
N LYS A 56 11.80 -33.11 -3.52
CA LYS A 56 13.07 -32.58 -3.03
C LYS A 56 12.81 -31.18 -2.44
N PRO A 57 12.11 -31.08 -1.30
CA PRO A 57 11.86 -29.80 -0.66
C PRO A 57 13.17 -29.22 -0.10
N TRP A 58 13.23 -27.90 0.01
CA TRP A 58 14.30 -27.23 0.73
C TRP A 58 14.27 -27.61 2.21
N ASP A 59 15.43 -27.69 2.82
CA ASP A 59 15.61 -27.93 4.25
C ASP A 59 16.55 -26.90 4.84
N GLY A 60 16.43 -26.63 6.14
CA GLY A 60 17.24 -25.66 6.87
C GLY A 60 16.62 -24.28 6.97
N ILE A 61 17.47 -23.27 7.10
CA ILE A 61 17.08 -21.88 7.30
C ILE A 61 16.87 -21.19 5.97
N THR A 62 15.64 -20.78 5.68
CA THR A 62 15.29 -19.98 4.49
C THR A 62 15.07 -18.54 4.91
N ILE A 63 15.81 -17.61 4.30
CA ILE A 63 15.62 -16.16 4.45
C ILE A 63 14.84 -15.63 3.25
N ILE A 64 13.85 -14.83 3.56
CA ILE A 64 12.92 -14.25 2.59
C ILE A 64 13.10 -12.73 2.63
N GLN A 65 13.24 -12.14 1.44
CA GLN A 65 13.38 -10.71 1.25
C GLN A 65 12.36 -10.21 0.22
N ALA A 66 11.64 -9.14 0.56
CA ALA A 66 10.69 -8.46 -0.32
C ALA A 66 11.23 -7.09 -0.73
N LYS A 67 11.17 -6.77 -2.02
CA LYS A 67 11.59 -5.48 -2.58
C LYS A 67 10.45 -4.85 -3.36
N HIS A 68 9.82 -3.88 -2.75
CA HIS A 68 8.73 -3.12 -3.35
C HIS A 68 9.23 -1.86 -4.05
N THR A 69 8.55 -1.47 -5.13
CA THR A 69 8.69 -0.18 -5.80
C THR A 69 7.34 0.34 -6.26
N SER A 70 7.09 1.64 -6.07
CA SER A 70 5.91 2.33 -6.63
C SER A 70 6.04 2.61 -8.14
N GLY A 71 7.22 2.39 -8.73
CA GLY A 71 7.45 2.59 -10.15
C GLY A 71 6.68 1.58 -11.02
N ILE A 72 5.94 2.10 -12.01
CA ILE A 72 5.15 1.29 -12.96
C ILE A 72 6.08 0.57 -13.94
N SER A 73 5.77 -0.70 -14.24
CA SER A 73 6.45 -1.51 -15.27
C SER A 73 7.98 -1.69 -15.06
N ARG A 74 8.44 -1.64 -13.82
CA ARG A 74 9.85 -1.82 -13.48
C ARG A 74 10.34 -3.25 -13.77
N ALA A 75 11.67 -3.41 -13.96
CA ALA A 75 12.29 -4.69 -14.25
C ALA A 75 13.55 -4.93 -13.39
N PHE A 76 13.91 -6.21 -13.20
CA PHE A 76 15.16 -6.59 -12.52
C PHE A 76 16.43 -6.10 -13.26
N SER A 77 16.33 -5.85 -14.57
CA SER A 77 17.44 -5.37 -15.40
C SER A 77 17.78 -3.89 -15.24
N GLU A 78 17.00 -3.13 -14.49
CA GLU A 78 17.25 -1.71 -14.30
C GLU A 78 18.44 -1.46 -13.39
N SER A 79 19.21 -0.39 -13.68
CA SER A 79 20.48 -0.10 -13.03
C SER A 79 20.39 0.16 -11.52
N ASP A 80 19.24 0.66 -11.04
CA ASP A 80 18.97 0.84 -9.60
C ASP A 80 18.79 -0.49 -8.86
N PHE A 81 18.35 -1.52 -9.57
CA PHE A 81 18.11 -2.85 -9.00
C PHE A 81 19.29 -3.80 -9.24
N PHE A 82 19.81 -3.84 -10.48
CA PHE A 82 20.93 -4.68 -10.87
C PHE A 82 21.74 -4.04 -12.02
N GLY A 83 23.05 -3.93 -11.88
CA GLY A 83 23.94 -3.46 -12.96
C GLY A 83 24.83 -2.28 -12.61
N ASN A 84 24.86 -1.82 -11.36
CA ASN A 84 25.87 -0.90 -10.84
C ASN A 84 26.25 -1.27 -9.41
N ASP A 85 27.39 -0.80 -8.92
CA ASP A 85 27.96 -1.18 -7.61
C ASP A 85 27.13 -0.70 -6.40
N SER A 86 26.12 0.11 -6.60
CA SER A 86 25.19 0.59 -5.57
C SER A 86 23.77 0.03 -5.74
N ALA A 87 23.59 -0.92 -6.66
CA ALA A 87 22.31 -1.53 -6.96
C ALA A 87 21.72 -2.27 -5.76
N GLN A 88 20.42 -2.45 -5.78
CA GLN A 88 19.70 -3.14 -4.70
C GLN A 88 20.22 -4.56 -4.46
N ILE A 89 20.52 -5.30 -5.52
CA ILE A 89 21.07 -6.66 -5.44
C ILE A 89 22.44 -6.69 -4.73
N ASP A 90 23.33 -5.72 -5.00
CA ASP A 90 24.64 -5.68 -4.36
C ASP A 90 24.54 -5.44 -2.84
N LYS A 91 23.60 -4.61 -2.44
CA LYS A 91 23.30 -4.40 -1.00
C LYS A 91 22.77 -5.67 -0.33
N GLU A 92 21.92 -6.42 -1.04
CA GLU A 92 21.40 -7.69 -0.52
C GLU A 92 22.50 -8.78 -0.46
N ILE A 93 23.38 -8.86 -1.43
CA ILE A 93 24.53 -9.79 -1.43
C ILE A 93 25.36 -9.63 -0.16
N VAL A 94 25.66 -8.40 0.26
CA VAL A 94 26.41 -8.15 1.50
C VAL A 94 25.70 -8.73 2.73
N LYS A 95 24.39 -8.60 2.80
CA LYS A 95 23.58 -9.14 3.91
C LYS A 95 23.51 -10.67 3.87
N VAL A 96 23.23 -11.23 2.68
CA VAL A 96 23.14 -12.69 2.46
C VAL A 96 24.47 -13.34 2.80
N LYS A 97 25.59 -12.77 2.35
CA LYS A 97 26.93 -13.27 2.69
C LYS A 97 27.18 -13.31 4.19
N LYS A 98 26.84 -12.23 4.91
CA LYS A 98 27.00 -12.20 6.37
C LYS A 98 26.19 -13.29 7.05
N LEU A 99 24.94 -13.52 6.64
CA LEU A 99 24.08 -14.55 7.20
C LEU A 99 24.63 -15.95 6.88
N TYR A 100 25.10 -16.18 5.66
CA TYR A 100 25.69 -17.44 5.24
C TYR A 100 26.98 -17.77 6.01
N ASP A 101 27.89 -16.79 6.14
CA ASP A 101 29.14 -16.95 6.87
C ASP A 101 28.91 -17.25 8.37
N ASN A 102 27.76 -16.82 8.92
CA ASN A 102 27.34 -17.08 10.31
C ASN A 102 26.55 -18.40 10.48
N ASN A 103 26.30 -19.17 9.42
CA ASN A 103 25.41 -20.33 9.39
C ASN A 103 23.95 -19.99 9.80
N GLU A 104 23.49 -18.79 9.44
CA GLU A 104 22.14 -18.31 9.68
C GLU A 104 21.25 -18.35 8.40
N LEU A 105 21.74 -18.99 7.31
CA LEU A 105 21.05 -19.06 6.04
C LEU A 105 21.53 -20.28 5.23
N ASP A 106 20.59 -21.14 4.84
CA ASP A 106 20.80 -22.25 3.91
C ASP A 106 20.16 -21.97 2.55
N ASN A 107 19.01 -21.27 2.54
CA ASN A 107 18.26 -20.97 1.32
C ASN A 107 17.85 -19.49 1.30
N TYR A 108 17.79 -18.90 0.11
CA TYR A 108 17.46 -17.48 -0.07
C TYR A 108 16.35 -17.28 -1.10
N MET A 109 15.31 -16.54 -0.71
CA MET A 109 14.20 -16.09 -1.56
C MET A 109 14.19 -14.59 -1.67
N LEU A 110 14.17 -14.06 -2.88
CA LEU A 110 14.00 -12.64 -3.15
C LEU A 110 12.76 -12.39 -4.01
N PHE A 111 11.82 -11.68 -3.47
CA PHE A 111 10.62 -11.22 -4.17
C PHE A 111 10.75 -9.75 -4.57
N ALA A 112 10.34 -9.41 -5.78
CA ALA A 112 10.21 -8.01 -6.18
C ALA A 112 9.04 -7.82 -7.15
N ASN A 113 8.31 -6.70 -6.98
CA ASN A 113 7.24 -6.31 -7.89
C ASN A 113 7.79 -5.76 -9.23
N ARG A 114 8.73 -6.48 -9.80
CA ARG A 114 9.44 -6.17 -11.05
C ARG A 114 9.34 -7.34 -12.04
N LYS A 115 9.44 -7.04 -13.34
CA LYS A 115 9.52 -8.07 -14.37
C LYS A 115 10.87 -8.77 -14.32
N LEU A 116 10.86 -10.10 -14.28
CA LEU A 116 12.08 -10.94 -14.27
C LEU A 116 12.15 -11.76 -15.55
N SER A 117 13.19 -11.53 -16.36
CA SER A 117 13.46 -12.37 -17.53
C SER A 117 14.34 -13.57 -17.16
N ALA A 118 14.25 -14.68 -17.91
CA ALA A 118 15.04 -15.88 -17.67
C ALA A 118 16.56 -15.61 -17.62
N ASN A 119 17.06 -14.81 -18.57
CA ASN A 119 18.49 -14.46 -18.61
C ASN A 119 18.92 -13.65 -17.38
N LYS A 120 18.07 -12.70 -16.91
CA LYS A 120 18.39 -11.91 -15.71
C LYS A 120 18.29 -12.73 -14.44
N ASN A 121 17.33 -13.66 -14.36
CA ASN A 121 17.27 -14.61 -13.25
C ASN A 121 18.58 -15.40 -13.13
N GLU A 122 19.04 -16.00 -14.22
CA GLU A 122 20.28 -16.79 -14.24
C GLU A 122 21.52 -15.94 -13.87
N GLU A 123 21.63 -14.72 -14.44
CA GLU A 123 22.72 -13.79 -14.18
C GLU A 123 22.81 -13.37 -12.71
N ILE A 124 21.66 -12.98 -12.11
CA ILE A 124 21.60 -12.56 -10.72
C ILE A 124 21.84 -13.72 -9.76
N CYS A 125 21.26 -14.90 -10.01
CA CYS A 125 21.50 -16.09 -9.18
C CYS A 125 22.99 -16.48 -9.21
N LYS A 126 23.64 -16.45 -10.37
CA LYS A 126 25.09 -16.71 -10.48
C LYS A 126 25.93 -15.68 -9.72
N LYS A 127 25.56 -14.40 -9.79
CA LYS A 127 26.26 -13.35 -9.04
C LYS A 127 26.11 -13.56 -7.53
N ILE A 128 24.90 -13.78 -7.03
CA ILE A 128 24.66 -14.07 -5.61
C ILE A 128 25.47 -15.28 -5.18
N ALA A 129 25.40 -16.39 -5.92
CA ALA A 129 26.11 -17.63 -5.60
C ALA A 129 27.63 -17.42 -5.54
N SER A 130 28.22 -16.75 -6.53
CA SER A 130 29.67 -16.51 -6.61
C SER A 130 30.20 -15.63 -5.49
N GLU A 131 29.41 -14.66 -5.00
CA GLU A 131 29.85 -13.71 -3.99
C GLU A 131 29.52 -14.17 -2.56
N THR A 132 28.50 -15.01 -2.38
CA THR A 132 28.07 -15.47 -1.04
C THR A 132 28.58 -16.86 -0.69
N GLY A 133 28.80 -17.74 -1.66
CA GLY A 133 29.11 -19.16 -1.47
C GLY A 133 27.88 -20.07 -1.46
N LEU A 134 26.65 -19.53 -1.53
CA LEU A 134 25.42 -20.31 -1.68
C LEU A 134 25.42 -21.07 -3.01
N SER A 135 24.84 -22.28 -3.02
CA SER A 135 24.54 -22.98 -4.27
C SER A 135 23.42 -22.24 -5.03
N THR A 136 23.50 -22.18 -6.36
CA THR A 136 22.44 -21.60 -7.19
C THR A 136 21.08 -22.31 -7.02
N GLU A 137 21.07 -23.59 -6.62
CA GLU A 137 19.83 -24.33 -6.35
C GLU A 137 19.14 -23.89 -5.04
N ASN A 138 19.87 -23.19 -4.17
CA ASN A 138 19.38 -22.64 -2.91
C ASN A 138 19.03 -21.15 -3.01
N ILE A 139 18.98 -20.59 -4.22
CA ILE A 139 18.62 -19.19 -4.50
C ILE A 139 17.43 -19.17 -5.43
N HIS A 140 16.37 -18.45 -5.05
CA HIS A 140 15.21 -18.26 -5.92
C HIS A 140 14.74 -16.81 -5.95
N LEU A 141 14.55 -16.29 -7.17
CA LEU A 141 14.04 -14.94 -7.40
C LEU A 141 12.61 -15.02 -7.93
N PHE A 142 11.74 -14.21 -7.38
CA PHE A 142 10.33 -14.13 -7.77
C PHE A 142 10.05 -12.75 -8.36
N GLY A 143 9.71 -12.73 -9.64
CA GLY A 143 9.16 -11.53 -10.30
C GLY A 143 7.65 -11.50 -10.28
N ILE A 144 7.05 -10.46 -10.90
CA ILE A 144 5.60 -10.29 -10.99
C ILE A 144 4.90 -11.52 -11.56
N ASP A 145 5.45 -12.11 -12.63
CA ASP A 145 4.81 -13.24 -13.30
C ASP A 145 4.79 -14.52 -12.43
N ASP A 146 5.81 -14.69 -11.58
CA ASP A 146 5.84 -15.79 -10.61
C ASP A 146 4.80 -15.56 -9.51
N MET A 147 4.74 -14.36 -8.94
CA MET A 147 3.73 -14.00 -7.94
C MET A 147 2.31 -14.19 -8.47
N GLU A 148 2.00 -13.70 -9.69
CA GLU A 148 0.70 -13.90 -10.34
C GLU A 148 0.33 -15.39 -10.48
N ARG A 149 1.31 -16.22 -10.77
CA ARG A 149 1.12 -17.68 -10.89
C ARG A 149 0.81 -18.31 -9.54
N TYR A 150 1.53 -17.90 -8.49
CA TYR A 150 1.30 -18.41 -7.13
C TYR A 150 -0.01 -17.90 -6.53
N LEU A 151 -0.38 -16.66 -6.74
CA LEU A 151 -1.66 -16.11 -6.26
C LEU A 151 -2.88 -16.78 -6.90
N LYS A 152 -2.76 -17.22 -8.16
CA LYS A 152 -3.81 -18.05 -8.77
C LYS A 152 -3.92 -19.43 -8.11
N LYS A 153 -2.83 -19.95 -7.60
CA LYS A 153 -2.77 -21.28 -6.96
C LYS A 153 -3.14 -21.22 -5.48
N PHE A 154 -2.82 -20.12 -4.81
CA PHE A 154 -2.99 -19.89 -3.38
C PHE A 154 -3.81 -18.63 -3.10
N PRO A 155 -5.15 -18.69 -3.22
CA PRO A 155 -6.01 -17.52 -2.96
C PRO A 155 -5.91 -16.98 -1.53
N SER A 156 -5.57 -17.82 -0.55
CA SER A 156 -5.34 -17.46 0.86
C SER A 156 -4.31 -16.34 1.04
N ALA A 157 -3.25 -16.33 0.23
CA ALA A 157 -2.25 -15.27 0.25
C ALA A 157 -2.79 -13.90 -0.20
N ILE A 158 -3.85 -13.88 -1.02
CA ILE A 158 -4.54 -12.66 -1.43
C ILE A 158 -5.29 -12.06 -0.24
N GLU A 159 -6.00 -12.90 0.52
CA GLU A 159 -6.79 -12.48 1.68
C GLU A 159 -5.89 -11.98 2.82
N SER A 160 -4.77 -12.65 3.10
CA SER A 160 -3.83 -12.24 4.15
C SER A 160 -3.21 -10.88 3.90
N ALA A 161 -2.94 -10.55 2.62
CA ALA A 161 -2.39 -9.26 2.20
C ALA A 161 -3.45 -8.18 1.94
N ASN A 162 -4.75 -8.47 2.09
CA ASN A 162 -5.83 -7.57 1.70
C ASN A 162 -5.67 -7.06 0.25
N LEU A 163 -5.27 -7.97 -0.66
CA LEU A 163 -4.94 -7.60 -2.03
C LEU A 163 -6.19 -7.51 -2.88
N ASP A 164 -6.36 -6.39 -3.56
CA ASP A 164 -7.47 -6.19 -4.48
C ASP A 164 -7.24 -6.74 -5.86
N VAL A 165 -8.29 -7.25 -6.43
CA VAL A 165 -8.35 -7.60 -7.84
C VAL A 165 -8.49 -6.31 -8.67
N LEU A 166 -7.91 -6.29 -9.88
CA LEU A 166 -8.05 -5.17 -10.83
C LEU A 166 -9.49 -4.78 -11.13
N ASP A 167 -10.42 -5.71 -10.96
CA ASP A 167 -11.85 -5.55 -11.22
C ASP A 167 -12.61 -4.91 -10.05
N GLU A 168 -11.97 -4.62 -8.93
CA GLU A 168 -12.63 -3.91 -7.83
C GLU A 168 -12.92 -2.46 -8.19
N PRO A 169 -14.11 -1.96 -7.83
CA PRO A 169 -14.63 -0.74 -8.43
C PRO A 169 -13.79 0.50 -8.12
N LEU A 170 -13.31 0.66 -6.90
CA LEU A 170 -12.60 1.88 -6.49
C LEU A 170 -11.17 1.58 -6.06
N LYS A 171 -10.20 1.98 -6.88
CA LYS A 171 -8.78 1.96 -6.53
C LYS A 171 -8.33 3.37 -6.17
N LEU A 172 -7.82 3.52 -4.98
CA LEU A 172 -7.36 4.79 -4.44
C LEU A 172 -5.87 4.69 -4.13
N THR A 173 -5.14 5.75 -4.43
CA THR A 173 -3.76 5.94 -3.98
C THR A 173 -3.80 6.70 -2.65
N PRO A 174 -3.38 6.09 -1.54
CA PRO A 174 -3.53 6.69 -0.22
C PRO A 174 -2.40 7.63 0.18
N GLU A 175 -1.26 7.61 -0.52
CA GLU A 175 -0.01 8.24 -0.10
C GLU A 175 -0.14 9.75 0.07
N GLU A 176 -0.72 10.43 -0.91
CA GLU A 176 -0.90 11.89 -0.88
C GLU A 176 -1.89 12.32 0.21
N LEU A 177 -2.99 11.57 0.34
CA LEU A 177 -3.95 11.82 1.42
C LEU A 177 -3.34 11.53 2.81
N ALA A 178 -2.46 10.52 2.90
CA ALA A 178 -1.77 10.20 4.13
C ALA A 178 -0.85 11.33 4.58
N GLU A 179 -0.09 11.92 3.66
CA GLU A 179 0.78 13.07 3.93
C GLU A 179 -0.01 14.26 4.48
N ILE A 180 -1.12 14.61 3.82
CA ILE A 180 -1.99 15.72 4.26
C ILE A 180 -2.53 15.45 5.66
N ILE A 181 -3.07 14.25 5.91
CA ILE A 181 -3.69 13.90 7.19
C ILE A 181 -2.66 13.80 8.31
N GLU A 182 -1.46 13.29 8.03
CA GLU A 182 -0.39 13.21 9.03
C GLU A 182 0.08 14.60 9.47
N ILE A 183 0.29 15.51 8.51
CA ILE A 183 0.67 16.88 8.81
C ILE A 183 -0.45 17.59 9.57
N PHE A 184 -1.69 17.48 9.11
CA PHE A 184 -2.85 18.06 9.80
C PHE A 184 -3.05 17.49 11.22
N ALA A 185 -2.79 16.19 11.42
CA ALA A 185 -2.94 15.56 12.73
C ALA A 185 -1.88 16.03 13.75
N LYS A 186 -0.71 16.45 13.27
CA LYS A 186 0.40 16.96 14.08
C LYS A 186 0.33 18.49 14.25
N ASP A 187 -0.45 19.17 13.42
CA ASP A 187 -0.56 20.61 13.44
C ASP A 187 -1.45 21.09 14.60
N ASN A 188 -0.88 21.91 15.47
CA ASN A 188 -1.57 22.56 16.60
C ASN A 188 -1.74 24.07 16.35
N THR A 189 -1.54 24.55 15.11
CA THR A 189 -1.65 25.96 14.77
C THR A 189 -3.11 26.38 14.74
N THR A 190 -3.43 27.50 15.37
CA THR A 190 -4.74 28.14 15.22
C THR A 190 -4.71 29.05 14.01
N TYR A 191 -5.41 28.69 12.96
CA TYR A 191 -5.51 29.49 11.75
C TYR A 191 -6.63 30.53 11.87
N PRO A 192 -6.39 31.77 11.40
CA PRO A 192 -7.46 32.80 11.38
C PRO A 192 -8.55 32.37 10.41
N SER A 193 -9.80 32.76 10.75
CA SER A 193 -10.93 32.56 9.85
C SER A 193 -10.77 33.45 8.60
N ILE A 194 -11.16 32.89 7.45
CA ILE A 194 -11.08 33.60 6.15
C ILE A 194 -12.51 33.95 5.75
N ASP A 195 -12.88 35.21 5.84
CA ASP A 195 -14.26 35.72 5.62
C ASP A 195 -14.84 35.34 4.25
N GLU A 196 -14.02 35.26 3.22
CA GLU A 196 -14.45 34.86 1.86
C GLU A 196 -14.97 33.40 1.81
N LEU A 197 -14.51 32.55 2.71
CA LEU A 197 -14.92 31.14 2.78
C LEU A 197 -16.25 30.93 3.50
N ASP A 198 -16.72 31.90 4.26
CA ASP A 198 -18.02 31.85 4.93
C ASP A 198 -19.18 31.84 3.91
N ASN A 199 -19.04 32.57 2.82
CA ASN A 199 -20.02 32.54 1.73
C ASN A 199 -20.09 31.18 1.06
N VAL A 200 -18.92 30.55 0.83
CA VAL A 200 -18.84 29.21 0.26
C VAL A 200 -19.49 28.19 1.20
N LYS A 201 -19.22 28.30 2.50
CA LYS A 201 -19.81 27.44 3.54
C LYS A 201 -21.34 27.49 3.53
N GLU A 202 -21.93 28.69 3.41
CA GLU A 202 -23.39 28.87 3.36
C GLU A 202 -23.99 28.27 2.06
N ILE A 203 -23.35 28.46 0.93
CA ILE A 203 -23.77 27.85 -0.34
C ILE A 203 -23.79 26.33 -0.21
N LYS A 204 -22.68 25.72 0.22
CA LYS A 204 -22.54 24.27 0.40
C LYS A 204 -23.56 23.71 1.39
N ARG A 205 -23.84 24.45 2.46
CA ARG A 205 -24.87 24.09 3.45
C ARG A 205 -26.27 24.03 2.84
N LYS A 206 -26.59 24.91 1.87
CA LYS A 206 -27.87 24.89 1.14
C LYS A 206 -27.95 23.79 0.11
N GLU A 207 -26.84 23.43 -0.53
CA GLU A 207 -26.76 22.38 -1.55
C GLU A 207 -26.76 20.96 -0.94
N PHE A 208 -26.27 20.80 0.29
CA PHE A 208 -26.05 19.49 0.92
C PHE A 208 -27.31 18.60 0.99
N PRO A 209 -28.54 19.09 1.32
CA PRO A 209 -29.71 18.22 1.32
C PRO A 209 -30.06 17.64 -0.05
N GLN A 210 -29.97 18.45 -1.12
CA GLN A 210 -30.23 17.96 -2.47
C GLN A 210 -29.18 16.96 -2.91
N LYS A 211 -27.91 17.23 -2.66
CA LYS A 211 -26.81 16.30 -2.92
C LYS A 211 -27.01 14.95 -2.25
N ASN A 212 -27.49 14.92 -1.01
CA ASN A 212 -27.77 13.66 -0.31
C ASN A 212 -28.84 12.83 -1.00
N ILE A 213 -29.90 13.48 -1.52
CA ILE A 213 -30.95 12.82 -2.29
C ILE A 213 -30.38 12.25 -3.58
N ASP A 214 -29.62 13.03 -4.34
CA ASP A 214 -29.04 12.65 -5.62
C ASP A 214 -28.03 11.49 -5.50
N ASN A 215 -27.39 11.37 -4.33
CA ASN A 215 -26.44 10.32 -4.00
C ASN A 215 -27.04 9.16 -3.18
N MET A 216 -28.34 9.18 -2.91
CA MET A 216 -29.02 8.16 -2.08
C MET A 216 -28.34 7.96 -0.72
N LEU A 217 -27.87 9.08 -0.11
CA LEU A 217 -27.26 9.04 1.22
C LEU A 217 -28.36 9.03 2.28
N SER A 218 -28.29 8.14 3.26
CA SER A 218 -29.28 8.07 4.32
C SER A 218 -29.24 9.30 5.24
N ASP A 219 -30.41 9.70 5.77
CA ASP A 219 -30.52 10.79 6.74
C ASP A 219 -29.66 10.57 7.98
N ALA A 220 -29.52 9.30 8.40
CA ALA A 220 -28.68 8.94 9.53
C ALA A 220 -27.19 9.23 9.25
N TYR A 221 -26.71 8.88 8.07
CA TYR A 221 -25.32 9.16 7.69
C TYR A 221 -25.08 10.64 7.41
N ALA A 222 -26.03 11.32 6.76
CA ALA A 222 -26.00 12.78 6.57
C ALA A 222 -25.86 13.53 7.91
N LYS A 223 -26.55 13.07 8.97
CA LYS A 223 -26.43 13.62 10.32
C LYS A 223 -25.03 13.43 10.92
N ILE A 224 -24.39 12.28 10.66
CA ILE A 224 -23.01 12.03 11.10
C ILE A 224 -22.06 13.03 10.42
N ILE A 225 -22.17 13.21 9.10
CA ILE A 225 -21.36 14.20 8.36
C ILE A 225 -21.56 15.60 8.93
N LYS A 226 -22.81 16.04 9.12
CA LYS A 226 -23.11 17.36 9.72
C LYS A 226 -22.50 17.52 11.11
N ASN A 227 -22.54 16.50 11.94
CA ASN A 227 -21.92 16.55 13.26
C ASN A 227 -20.41 16.76 13.17
N HIS A 228 -19.72 16.00 12.33
CA HIS A 228 -18.28 16.18 12.13
C HIS A 228 -17.95 17.58 11.63
N MET A 229 -18.69 18.09 10.65
CA MET A 229 -18.39 19.37 10.04
C MET A 229 -18.70 20.57 10.99
N PHE A 230 -19.85 20.58 11.65
CA PHE A 230 -20.32 21.75 12.38
C PHE A 230 -20.25 21.62 13.90
N LYS A 231 -20.65 20.48 14.45
CA LYS A 231 -20.64 20.28 15.90
C LYS A 231 -19.24 20.10 16.45
N ASP A 232 -18.42 19.33 15.71
CA ASP A 232 -17.03 19.06 16.08
C ASP A 232 -16.07 20.13 15.51
N GLY A 233 -16.56 21.06 14.67
CA GLY A 233 -15.79 22.18 14.12
C GLY A 233 -14.80 21.84 13.03
N HIS A 234 -14.82 20.61 12.49
CA HIS A 234 -13.81 20.16 11.52
C HIS A 234 -13.91 20.84 10.16
N TYR A 235 -15.07 21.43 9.82
CA TYR A 235 -15.18 22.21 8.58
C TYR A 235 -14.21 23.39 8.60
N ASP A 236 -14.30 24.24 9.61
CA ASP A 236 -13.46 25.43 9.74
C ASP A 236 -11.98 25.05 9.95
N GLU A 237 -11.73 24.01 10.74
CA GLU A 237 -10.38 23.49 11.03
C GLU A 237 -9.66 23.09 9.74
N ILE A 238 -10.28 22.24 8.90
CA ILE A 238 -9.68 21.76 7.64
C ILE A 238 -9.62 22.87 6.60
N THR A 239 -10.69 23.66 6.47
CA THR A 239 -10.76 24.76 5.50
C THR A 239 -9.65 25.78 5.74
N ASN A 240 -9.48 26.22 6.99
CA ASN A 240 -8.44 27.18 7.34
C ASN A 240 -7.03 26.60 7.20
N PHE A 241 -6.84 25.33 7.55
CA PHE A 241 -5.58 24.61 7.35
C PHE A 241 -5.18 24.59 5.87
N LEU A 242 -6.06 24.11 4.99
CA LEU A 242 -5.77 23.98 3.55
C LEU A 242 -5.56 25.33 2.86
N ASN A 243 -6.27 26.39 3.30
CA ASN A 243 -6.16 27.70 2.67
C ASN A 243 -5.11 28.62 3.32
N HIS A 244 -4.38 28.16 4.33
CA HIS A 244 -3.30 28.93 4.89
C HIS A 244 -2.11 29.04 3.91
N PRO A 245 -1.48 30.23 3.71
CA PRO A 245 -0.41 30.38 2.73
C PRO A 245 0.80 29.46 2.92
N SER A 246 1.09 29.04 4.15
CA SER A 246 2.19 28.09 4.41
C SER A 246 1.88 26.66 3.97
N ASN A 247 0.64 26.35 3.64
CA ASN A 247 0.16 25.01 3.29
C ASN A 247 -0.26 24.91 1.80
N GLU A 248 0.23 25.81 0.95
CA GLU A 248 -0.09 25.85 -0.49
C GLU A 248 0.20 24.52 -1.19
N GLU A 249 1.32 23.88 -0.87
CA GLU A 249 1.69 22.58 -1.43
C GLU A 249 0.73 21.47 -0.97
N LEU A 250 0.31 21.48 0.30
CA LEU A 250 -0.66 20.52 0.83
C LEU A 250 -2.03 20.71 0.21
N LYS A 251 -2.41 21.96 -0.07
CA LYS A 251 -3.65 22.28 -0.79
C LYS A 251 -3.60 21.71 -2.21
N ARG A 252 -2.48 21.87 -2.91
CA ARG A 252 -2.30 21.30 -4.26
C ARG A 252 -2.42 19.78 -4.24
N LEU A 253 -1.77 19.09 -3.30
CA LEU A 253 -1.91 17.65 -3.11
C LEU A 253 -3.35 17.23 -2.81
N TYR A 254 -4.06 18.03 -2.00
CA TYR A 254 -5.47 17.80 -1.72
C TYR A 254 -6.33 17.87 -2.99
N GLU A 255 -6.14 18.90 -3.82
CA GLU A 255 -6.86 19.10 -5.07
C GLU A 255 -6.60 17.96 -6.08
N GLU A 256 -5.35 17.49 -6.19
CA GLU A 256 -4.96 16.34 -7.02
C GLU A 256 -5.62 15.04 -6.53
N THR A 257 -5.61 14.79 -5.22
CA THR A 257 -6.27 13.64 -4.59
C THR A 257 -7.79 13.65 -4.81
N VAL A 258 -8.41 14.82 -4.66
CA VAL A 258 -9.84 15.02 -4.89
C VAL A 258 -10.21 14.69 -6.34
N GLU A 259 -9.44 15.18 -7.29
CA GLU A 259 -9.71 14.94 -8.73
C GLU A 259 -9.59 13.44 -9.06
N GLU A 260 -8.57 12.76 -8.52
CA GLU A 260 -8.44 11.31 -8.67
C GLU A 260 -9.65 10.55 -8.11
N PHE A 261 -10.06 10.87 -6.89
CA PHE A 261 -11.21 10.24 -6.24
C PHE A 261 -12.51 10.50 -6.99
N LYS A 262 -12.72 11.72 -7.44
CA LYS A 262 -13.89 12.13 -8.21
C LYS A 262 -14.02 11.33 -9.50
N ILE A 263 -12.95 11.21 -10.27
CA ILE A 263 -12.94 10.42 -11.51
C ILE A 263 -13.26 8.94 -11.22
N LYS A 264 -12.61 8.35 -10.23
CA LYS A 264 -12.83 6.95 -9.86
C LYS A 264 -14.25 6.69 -9.37
N ILE A 265 -14.79 7.57 -8.54
CA ILE A 265 -16.18 7.50 -8.07
C ILE A 265 -17.15 7.60 -9.25
N LEU A 266 -16.94 8.56 -10.16
CA LEU A 266 -17.80 8.75 -11.32
C LEU A 266 -17.88 7.48 -12.18
N ILE A 267 -16.75 6.82 -12.41
CA ILE A 267 -16.69 5.58 -13.21
C ILE A 267 -17.42 4.42 -12.52
N HIS A 268 -17.33 4.32 -11.20
CA HIS A 268 -17.74 3.14 -10.44
C HIS A 268 -19.00 3.33 -9.59
N LYS A 269 -19.56 4.55 -9.53
CA LYS A 269 -20.74 4.89 -8.70
C LYS A 269 -21.91 3.93 -8.89
N GLY A 270 -22.14 3.47 -10.12
CA GLY A 270 -23.21 2.53 -10.46
C GLY A 270 -23.09 1.14 -9.81
N ASN A 271 -21.93 0.80 -9.23
CA ASN A 271 -21.71 -0.47 -8.55
C ASN A 271 -22.12 -0.45 -7.07
N TYR A 272 -22.58 0.71 -6.57
CA TYR A 272 -22.93 0.92 -5.17
C TYR A 272 -24.39 1.35 -5.01
N GLU A 273 -25.05 0.84 -3.98
CA GLU A 273 -26.46 1.13 -3.68
C GLU A 273 -26.66 2.54 -3.13
N SER A 274 -25.64 3.11 -2.47
CA SER A 274 -25.68 4.45 -1.87
C SER A 274 -24.28 5.02 -1.72
N PHE A 275 -24.19 6.35 -1.59
CA PHE A 275 -22.88 6.98 -1.42
C PHE A 275 -22.21 6.68 -0.08
N GLU A 276 -22.98 6.35 0.95
CA GLU A 276 -22.39 5.91 2.23
C GLU A 276 -21.61 4.59 2.08
N LYS A 277 -22.03 3.70 1.15
CA LYS A 277 -21.26 2.50 0.79
C LYS A 277 -19.94 2.84 0.12
N ILE A 278 -19.95 3.86 -0.74
CA ILE A 278 -18.73 4.38 -1.37
C ILE A 278 -17.79 4.95 -0.30
N LEU A 279 -18.29 5.83 0.58
CA LEU A 279 -17.48 6.41 1.66
C LEU A 279 -16.92 5.36 2.62
N ASP A 280 -17.70 4.35 2.98
CA ASP A 280 -17.23 3.26 3.84
C ASP A 280 -16.18 2.39 3.13
N TYR A 281 -16.41 2.08 1.86
CA TYR A 281 -15.44 1.38 1.03
C TYR A 281 -14.11 2.16 0.94
N MET A 282 -14.16 3.44 0.56
CA MET A 282 -12.97 4.29 0.48
C MET A 282 -12.23 4.33 1.81
N TYR A 283 -12.95 4.54 2.91
CA TYR A 283 -12.35 4.56 4.25
C TYR A 283 -11.62 3.26 4.57
N ASN A 284 -12.28 2.13 4.40
CA ASN A 284 -11.69 0.83 4.70
C ASN A 284 -10.47 0.54 3.82
N ARG A 285 -10.52 0.92 2.55
CA ARG A 285 -9.39 0.82 1.63
C ARG A 285 -8.19 1.64 2.08
N LEU A 286 -8.40 2.93 2.35
CA LEU A 286 -7.34 3.84 2.76
C LEU A 286 -6.64 3.35 4.03
N ILE A 287 -7.39 3.00 5.07
CA ILE A 287 -6.80 2.53 6.34
C ILE A 287 -6.17 1.13 6.25
N SER A 288 -6.58 0.28 5.30
CA SER A 288 -5.96 -1.03 5.10
C SER A 288 -4.63 -0.94 4.37
N ARG A 289 -4.48 0.03 3.47
CA ARG A 289 -3.31 0.18 2.60
C ARG A 289 -2.20 1.02 3.22
N ASP A 290 -2.55 2.04 3.98
CA ASP A 290 -1.59 2.98 4.52
C ASP A 290 -1.53 2.96 6.07
N PRO A 291 -0.33 2.73 6.67
CA PRO A 291 -0.16 2.69 8.12
C PRO A 291 -0.44 4.02 8.80
N ASP A 292 -0.17 5.16 8.17
CA ASP A 292 -0.34 6.48 8.76
C ASP A 292 -1.81 6.88 8.77
N LEU A 293 -2.57 6.53 7.72
CA LEU A 293 -4.03 6.61 7.73
C LEU A 293 -4.64 5.68 8.78
N ARG A 294 -4.08 4.48 8.95
CA ARG A 294 -4.50 3.54 10.00
C ARG A 294 -4.28 4.08 11.41
N LYS A 295 -3.18 4.80 11.65
CA LYS A 295 -2.95 5.50 12.93
C LYS A 295 -3.93 6.66 13.12
N ASN A 296 -4.33 7.33 12.05
CA ASN A 296 -5.17 8.51 12.03
C ASN A 296 -6.64 8.24 11.61
N LYS A 297 -7.19 7.06 11.93
CA LYS A 297 -8.52 6.59 11.49
C LYS A 297 -9.64 7.63 11.58
N ARG A 298 -9.71 8.37 12.69
CA ARG A 298 -10.75 9.41 12.88
C ARG A 298 -10.55 10.55 11.89
N LYS A 299 -9.31 11.05 11.74
CA LYS A 299 -9.00 12.15 10.82
C LYS A 299 -9.25 11.74 9.36
N THR A 300 -8.87 10.50 8.97
CA THR A 300 -9.16 9.94 7.64
C THR A 300 -10.66 9.99 7.33
N ARG A 301 -11.51 9.53 8.26
CA ARG A 301 -12.97 9.58 8.08
C ARG A 301 -13.49 11.01 8.00
N VAL A 302 -12.97 11.91 8.82
CA VAL A 302 -13.35 13.33 8.83
C VAL A 302 -12.97 14.00 7.50
N PHE A 303 -11.80 13.73 6.94
CA PHE A 303 -11.41 14.26 5.63
C PHE A 303 -12.31 13.74 4.49
N LEU A 304 -12.68 12.47 4.48
CA LEU A 304 -13.65 11.94 3.50
C LEU A 304 -15.02 12.62 3.63
N HIS A 305 -15.47 12.90 4.86
CA HIS A 305 -16.70 13.63 5.12
C HIS A 305 -16.59 15.09 4.68
N TYR A 306 -15.42 15.72 4.86
CA TYR A 306 -15.14 17.07 4.39
C TYR A 306 -15.20 17.13 2.86
N MET A 307 -14.49 16.23 2.15
CA MET A 307 -14.54 16.15 0.70
C MET A 307 -15.98 15.98 0.19
N TYR A 308 -16.75 15.11 0.81
CA TYR A 308 -18.16 14.95 0.44
C TYR A 308 -18.99 16.21 0.73
N TYR A 309 -18.84 16.81 1.91
CA TYR A 309 -19.60 18.00 2.28
C TYR A 309 -19.24 19.21 1.42
N PHE A 310 -17.96 19.40 1.12
CA PHE A 310 -17.48 20.51 0.29
C PHE A 310 -17.88 20.35 -1.20
N CYS A 311 -18.43 19.22 -1.58
CA CYS A 311 -18.79 18.83 -2.96
C CYS A 311 -17.58 18.55 -3.85
N ASP A 312 -16.47 18.15 -3.27
CA ASP A 312 -15.30 17.74 -4.02
C ASP A 312 -15.50 16.33 -4.58
N ILE A 313 -16.20 15.47 -3.83
CA ILE A 313 -16.58 14.10 -4.27
C ILE A 313 -18.09 13.90 -4.12
N GLY A 314 -18.68 13.15 -5.08
CA GLY A 314 -20.10 12.77 -5.08
C GLY A 314 -21.04 13.62 -5.90
#